data_64e998beac538be57cb08af85cf8bf08
#
_entry.id   64e998beac538be57cb08af85cf8bf08
#
_cell.length_a   1.000
_cell.length_b   1.000
_cell.length_c   1.000
_cell.angle_alpha   90.00
_cell.angle_beta   90.00
_cell.angle_gamma   90.00
#
_symmetry.space_group_name_H-M   'P 1'
#
loop_
_entity.id
_entity.type
_entity.pdbx_description
1 polymer ?
#
loop_
_entity_poly.entity_id
_entity_poly.type
_entity_poly.pdbx_seq_one_letter_code
_entity_poly.pdbx_strand_id
1 'polypeptide(L)'
;MTMKYIYKYIVAAAFMLSVSGVSAYGQEYKDLVEKAMDYTRKDSLQQAEQLYQQALKLDPKNARNALLFSNLGTVQRRMGKIDDALQSYTLALNIIPYSTAILLNRATIYMEKGMLDKAYLDYCNVIDLLPEDKEARLFRAYIYMQRRQYKEARIDYNVIIGKDFGNKPARIGLAMLDQKEEKYVSATDRINLLIHDYPEDASLLKMRANLELEQGQDEAALADLEAAVRREPSSGETYELMGDICLRLKKKAEARKYYEEAIQSGVSRASLSDKLKKCR
;
A
#
# COMPACT_ATOMS: atom_id res chain seq x y z
N MET A 1 4.25 52.88 -53.28
CA MET A 1 4.46 52.01 -52.07
C MET A 1 4.85 50.66 -52.60
N THR A 2 6.13 50.29 -52.50
CA THR A 2 6.70 49.15 -53.25
C THR A 2 6.32 47.81 -52.61
N MET A 3 6.05 46.77 -53.40
CA MET A 3 5.69 45.42 -53.03
C MET A 3 6.56 44.82 -51.87
N LYS A 4 7.80 45.29 -51.74
CA LYS A 4 8.72 44.95 -50.62
C LYS A 4 8.22 45.35 -49.22
N TYR A 5 7.49 46.47 -49.13
CA TYR A 5 6.93 46.93 -47.85
C TYR A 5 5.70 46.12 -47.43
N ILE A 6 4.85 45.79 -48.41
CA ILE A 6 3.66 44.95 -48.18
C ILE A 6 4.07 43.56 -47.68
N TYR A 7 5.10 42.97 -48.25
CA TYR A 7 5.62 41.64 -47.82
C TYR A 7 6.18 41.66 -46.39
N LYS A 8 6.88 42.77 -46.03
CA LYS A 8 7.39 42.97 -44.66
C LYS A 8 6.29 43.09 -43.62
N TYR A 9 5.19 43.73 -43.91
CA TYR A 9 4.05 43.88 -43.02
C TYR A 9 3.25 42.57 -42.91
N ILE A 10 3.11 41.79 -43.97
CA ILE A 10 2.47 40.49 -43.96
C ILE A 10 3.29 39.50 -43.13
N VAL A 11 4.61 39.46 -43.29
CA VAL A 11 5.49 38.58 -42.50
C VAL A 11 5.52 39.01 -41.03
N ALA A 12 5.55 40.30 -40.72
CA ALA A 12 5.50 40.82 -39.35
C ALA A 12 4.14 40.54 -38.69
N ALA A 13 3.02 40.67 -39.40
CA ALA A 13 1.69 40.34 -38.90
C ALA A 13 1.52 38.83 -38.69
N ALA A 14 2.04 38.00 -39.60
CA ALA A 14 2.04 36.55 -39.42
C ALA A 14 2.90 36.10 -38.22
N PHE A 15 4.04 36.76 -38.01
CA PHE A 15 4.90 36.48 -36.83
C PHE A 15 4.25 36.93 -35.51
N MET A 16 3.58 38.11 -35.49
CA MET A 16 2.83 38.58 -34.31
C MET A 16 1.63 37.70 -34.01
N LEU A 17 0.91 37.21 -35.01
CA LEU A 17 -0.20 36.27 -34.83
C LEU A 17 0.28 34.89 -34.31
N SER A 18 1.44 34.41 -34.75
CA SER A 18 2.02 33.15 -34.26
C SER A 18 2.52 33.29 -32.82
N VAL A 19 3.11 34.39 -32.42
CA VAL A 19 3.59 34.64 -31.04
C VAL A 19 2.41 34.85 -30.08
N SER A 20 1.35 35.53 -30.50
CA SER A 20 0.14 35.71 -29.68
C SER A 20 -0.64 34.39 -29.52
N GLY A 21 -0.70 33.56 -30.56
CA GLY A 21 -1.32 32.24 -30.50
C GLY A 21 -0.61 31.30 -29.53
N VAL A 22 0.72 31.20 -29.58
CA VAL A 22 1.53 30.41 -28.66
C VAL A 22 1.36 30.88 -27.20
N SER A 23 1.24 32.18 -26.96
CA SER A 23 0.98 32.75 -25.63
C SER A 23 -0.42 32.40 -25.10
N ALA A 24 -1.45 32.47 -25.96
CA ALA A 24 -2.82 32.13 -25.58
C ALA A 24 -3.00 30.66 -25.26
N TYR A 25 -2.47 29.74 -26.07
CA TYR A 25 -2.48 28.31 -25.80
C TYR A 25 -1.72 27.95 -24.49
N GLY A 26 -0.61 28.59 -24.23
CA GLY A 26 0.16 28.41 -23.01
C GLY A 26 -0.61 28.87 -21.76
N GLN A 27 -1.43 29.90 -21.85
CA GLN A 27 -2.27 30.37 -20.77
C GLN A 27 -3.46 29.39 -20.54
N GLU A 28 -4.15 29.00 -21.61
CA GLU A 28 -5.25 28.04 -21.53
C GLU A 28 -4.81 26.69 -20.90
N TYR A 29 -3.64 26.16 -21.29
CA TYR A 29 -3.05 24.99 -20.67
C TYR A 29 -2.87 25.17 -19.16
N LYS A 30 -2.32 26.27 -18.71
CA LYS A 30 -2.13 26.56 -17.28
C LYS A 30 -3.46 26.63 -16.54
N ASP A 31 -4.45 27.33 -17.10
CA ASP A 31 -5.77 27.47 -16.49
C ASP A 31 -6.48 26.13 -16.33
N LEU A 32 -6.37 25.24 -17.33
CA LEU A 32 -6.89 23.86 -17.24
C LEU A 32 -6.22 23.08 -16.12
N VAL A 33 -4.88 23.17 -16.02
CA VAL A 33 -4.12 22.46 -14.97
C VAL A 33 -4.49 22.96 -13.59
N GLU A 34 -4.55 24.28 -13.37
CA GLU A 34 -4.89 24.88 -12.08
C GLU A 34 -6.32 24.49 -11.65
N LYS A 35 -7.29 24.55 -12.57
CA LYS A 35 -8.65 24.10 -12.31
C LYS A 35 -8.70 22.59 -11.97
N ALA A 36 -7.97 21.76 -12.70
CA ALA A 36 -7.90 20.33 -12.43
C ALA A 36 -7.35 20.05 -11.03
N MET A 37 -6.28 20.75 -10.63
CA MET A 37 -5.71 20.64 -9.28
C MET A 37 -6.69 21.11 -8.20
N ASP A 38 -7.44 22.18 -8.46
CA ASP A 38 -8.47 22.66 -7.53
C ASP A 38 -9.60 21.65 -7.36
N TYR A 39 -10.13 21.08 -8.45
CA TYR A 39 -11.11 20.00 -8.39
C TYR A 39 -10.57 18.76 -7.68
N THR A 40 -9.29 18.41 -7.87
CA THR A 40 -8.64 17.30 -7.15
C THR A 40 -8.64 17.54 -5.63
N ARG A 41 -8.37 18.77 -5.18
CA ARG A 41 -8.41 19.17 -3.76
C ARG A 41 -9.82 19.12 -3.19
N LYS A 42 -10.83 19.48 -3.99
CA LYS A 42 -12.25 19.47 -3.62
C LYS A 42 -12.89 18.10 -3.75
N ASP A 43 -12.12 17.03 -4.01
CA ASP A 43 -12.59 15.67 -4.25
C ASP A 43 -13.56 15.52 -5.44
N SER A 44 -13.60 16.50 -6.33
CA SER A 44 -14.40 16.46 -7.55
C SER A 44 -13.62 15.74 -8.66
N LEU A 45 -13.42 14.42 -8.47
CA LEU A 45 -12.44 13.64 -9.23
C LEU A 45 -12.77 13.51 -10.72
N GLN A 46 -14.06 13.42 -11.09
CA GLN A 46 -14.47 13.33 -12.50
C GLN A 46 -14.15 14.60 -13.27
N GLN A 47 -14.40 15.78 -12.68
CA GLN A 47 -14.07 17.07 -13.29
C GLN A 47 -12.56 17.23 -13.39
N ALA A 48 -11.82 16.83 -12.37
CA ALA A 48 -10.36 16.86 -12.40
C ALA A 48 -9.80 16.00 -13.53
N GLU A 49 -10.27 14.76 -13.68
CA GLU A 49 -9.85 13.85 -14.75
C GLU A 49 -10.08 14.46 -16.13
N GLN A 50 -11.29 15.01 -16.38
CA GLN A 50 -11.61 15.63 -17.66
C GLN A 50 -10.69 16.82 -18.00
N LEU A 51 -10.41 17.67 -17.02
CA LEU A 51 -9.55 18.85 -17.23
C LEU A 51 -8.08 18.46 -17.44
N TYR A 52 -7.55 17.46 -16.72
CA TYR A 52 -6.21 16.91 -16.99
C TYR A 52 -6.13 16.34 -18.40
N GLN A 53 -7.15 15.58 -18.85
CA GLN A 53 -7.18 15.04 -20.20
C GLN A 53 -7.27 16.14 -21.27
N GLN A 54 -8.02 17.22 -21.01
CA GLN A 54 -8.09 18.37 -21.91
C GLN A 54 -6.73 19.08 -22.02
N ALA A 55 -6.06 19.32 -20.90
CA ALA A 55 -4.73 19.93 -20.88
C ALA A 55 -3.70 19.07 -21.66
N LEU A 56 -3.72 17.75 -21.45
CA LEU A 56 -2.86 16.81 -22.19
C LEU A 56 -3.11 16.80 -23.70
N LYS A 57 -4.37 16.97 -24.12
CA LYS A 57 -4.73 17.08 -25.55
C LYS A 57 -4.33 18.42 -26.16
N LEU A 58 -4.41 19.50 -25.37
CA LEU A 58 -4.09 20.85 -25.82
C LEU A 58 -2.59 20.99 -26.14
N ASP A 59 -1.71 20.44 -25.30
CA ASP A 59 -0.26 20.48 -25.50
C ASP A 59 0.39 19.09 -25.20
N PRO A 60 0.29 18.15 -26.14
CA PRO A 60 0.78 16.77 -25.93
C PRO A 60 2.30 16.66 -25.73
N LYS A 61 3.05 17.65 -26.18
CA LYS A 61 4.53 17.66 -26.12
C LYS A 61 5.09 18.49 -24.96
N ASN A 62 4.24 18.98 -24.07
CA ASN A 62 4.68 19.78 -22.95
C ASN A 62 5.53 18.94 -21.98
N ALA A 63 6.71 19.44 -21.65
CA ALA A 63 7.60 18.76 -20.71
C ALA A 63 6.97 18.58 -19.30
N ARG A 64 5.98 19.41 -18.93
CA ARG A 64 5.24 19.33 -17.66
C ARG A 64 4.19 18.22 -17.66
N ASN A 65 3.91 17.58 -18.79
CA ASN A 65 2.92 16.50 -18.86
C ASN A 65 3.25 15.30 -17.98
N ALA A 66 4.52 15.10 -17.60
CA ALA A 66 4.87 14.10 -16.60
C ALA A 66 4.13 14.31 -15.27
N LEU A 67 4.06 15.55 -14.77
CA LEU A 67 3.31 15.90 -13.57
C LEU A 67 1.80 15.72 -13.78
N LEU A 68 1.29 16.12 -14.97
CA LEU A 68 -0.13 15.96 -15.29
C LEU A 68 -0.52 14.48 -15.33
N PHE A 69 0.25 13.63 -15.99
CA PHE A 69 0.03 12.19 -15.99
C PHE A 69 0.09 11.61 -14.58
N SER A 70 1.04 12.06 -13.74
CA SER A 70 1.12 11.62 -12.35
C SER A 70 -0.13 12.01 -11.55
N ASN A 71 -0.59 13.26 -11.67
CA ASN A 71 -1.79 13.73 -10.99
C ASN A 71 -3.05 13.03 -11.51
N LEU A 72 -3.16 12.84 -12.83
CA LEU A 72 -4.23 12.08 -13.46
C LEU A 72 -4.27 10.64 -12.93
N GLY A 73 -3.12 9.96 -12.86
CA GLY A 73 -3.03 8.63 -12.29
C GLY A 73 -3.50 8.57 -10.83
N THR A 74 -3.16 9.59 -10.04
CA THR A 74 -3.63 9.69 -8.65
C THR A 74 -5.15 9.87 -8.56
N VAL A 75 -5.73 10.72 -9.42
CA VAL A 75 -7.18 10.92 -9.51
C VAL A 75 -7.88 9.61 -9.93
N GLN A 76 -7.37 8.96 -10.96
CA GLN A 76 -7.91 7.69 -11.47
C GLN A 76 -7.86 6.58 -10.42
N ARG A 77 -6.75 6.48 -9.65
CA ARG A 77 -6.65 5.52 -8.54
C ARG A 77 -7.71 5.78 -7.47
N ARG A 78 -7.93 7.05 -7.06
CA ARG A 78 -8.97 7.44 -6.11
C ARG A 78 -10.39 7.14 -6.61
N MET A 79 -10.60 7.14 -7.93
CA MET A 79 -11.86 6.74 -8.57
C MET A 79 -12.02 5.23 -8.75
N GLY A 80 -11.04 4.42 -8.34
CA GLY A 80 -11.02 2.98 -8.55
C GLY A 80 -10.69 2.55 -9.99
N LYS A 81 -10.28 3.48 -10.86
CA LYS A 81 -9.84 3.23 -12.24
C LYS A 81 -8.37 2.79 -12.26
N ILE A 82 -8.11 1.61 -11.71
CA ILE A 82 -6.76 1.15 -11.40
C ILE A 82 -5.89 0.98 -12.65
N ASP A 83 -6.43 0.42 -13.74
CA ASP A 83 -5.67 0.21 -14.98
C ASP A 83 -5.36 1.52 -15.69
N ASP A 84 -6.28 2.48 -15.68
CA ASP A 84 -6.06 3.83 -16.23
C ASP A 84 -4.96 4.56 -15.41
N ALA A 85 -5.00 4.45 -14.09
CA ALA A 85 -3.99 5.01 -13.20
C ALA A 85 -2.59 4.44 -13.50
N LEU A 86 -2.50 3.12 -13.70
CA LEU A 86 -1.26 2.44 -14.04
C LEU A 86 -0.69 2.92 -15.38
N GLN A 87 -1.57 3.11 -16.37
CA GLN A 87 -1.18 3.67 -17.67
C GLN A 87 -0.67 5.12 -17.53
N SER A 88 -1.39 5.94 -16.76
CA SER A 88 -1.02 7.34 -16.52
C SER A 88 0.35 7.45 -15.83
N TYR A 89 0.61 6.68 -14.77
CA TYR A 89 1.93 6.67 -14.12
C TYR A 89 3.03 6.16 -15.06
N THR A 90 2.72 5.18 -15.92
CA THR A 90 3.69 4.69 -16.91
C THR A 90 4.03 5.76 -17.93
N LEU A 91 3.04 6.52 -18.42
CA LEU A 91 3.27 7.65 -19.32
C LEU A 91 4.08 8.77 -18.64
N ALA A 92 3.83 9.03 -17.36
CA ALA A 92 4.62 9.97 -16.57
C ALA A 92 6.10 9.54 -16.49
N LEU A 93 6.36 8.27 -16.21
CA LEU A 93 7.71 7.72 -16.11
C LEU A 93 8.42 7.62 -17.46
N ASN A 94 7.71 7.53 -18.58
CA ASN A 94 8.32 7.64 -19.90
C ASN A 94 8.91 9.03 -20.16
N ILE A 95 8.40 10.07 -19.48
CA ILE A 95 8.91 11.46 -19.58
C ILE A 95 9.97 11.69 -18.49
N ILE A 96 9.73 11.25 -17.26
CA ILE A 96 10.66 11.41 -16.12
C ILE A 96 10.89 10.03 -15.48
N PRO A 97 11.84 9.24 -15.99
CA PRO A 97 12.06 7.83 -15.55
C PRO A 97 12.46 7.66 -14.08
N TYR A 98 13.04 8.69 -13.49
CA TYR A 98 13.65 8.63 -12.15
C TYR A 98 12.85 9.42 -11.09
N SER A 99 11.55 9.60 -11.29
CA SER A 99 10.70 10.19 -10.26
C SER A 99 10.32 9.16 -9.20
N THR A 100 10.96 9.25 -8.03
CA THR A 100 10.70 8.33 -6.91
C THR A 100 9.25 8.32 -6.49
N ALA A 101 8.59 9.49 -6.45
CA ALA A 101 7.17 9.59 -6.10
C ALA A 101 6.26 8.83 -7.09
N ILE A 102 6.55 8.91 -8.40
CA ILE A 102 5.75 8.21 -9.41
C ILE A 102 6.03 6.71 -9.37
N LEU A 103 7.30 6.32 -9.17
CA LEU A 103 7.69 4.92 -8.99
C LEU A 103 6.99 4.29 -7.78
N LEU A 104 6.97 4.96 -6.62
CA LEU A 104 6.25 4.50 -5.42
C LEU A 104 4.76 4.34 -5.69
N ASN A 105 4.11 5.33 -6.30
CA ASN A 105 2.69 5.27 -6.63
C ASN A 105 2.37 4.10 -7.57
N ARG A 106 3.19 3.85 -8.58
CA ARG A 106 3.02 2.74 -9.51
C ARG A 106 3.29 1.40 -8.84
N ALA A 107 4.34 1.31 -8.04
CA ALA A 107 4.68 0.12 -7.26
C ALA A 107 3.54 -0.29 -6.32
N THR A 108 2.89 0.68 -5.67
CA THR A 108 1.73 0.43 -4.81
C THR A 108 0.59 -0.23 -5.59
N ILE A 109 0.27 0.26 -6.80
CA ILE A 109 -0.73 -0.39 -7.66
C ILE A 109 -0.29 -1.82 -8.04
N TYR A 110 0.98 -2.02 -8.37
CA TYR A 110 1.49 -3.35 -8.65
C TYR A 110 1.35 -4.30 -7.46
N MET A 111 1.60 -3.80 -6.22
CA MET A 111 1.35 -4.58 -4.99
C MET A 111 -0.13 -4.95 -4.84
N GLU A 112 -1.05 -4.00 -4.99
CA GLU A 112 -2.50 -4.20 -4.91
C GLU A 112 -2.99 -5.24 -5.94
N LYS A 113 -2.38 -5.29 -7.12
CA LYS A 113 -2.68 -6.26 -8.19
C LYS A 113 -1.92 -7.59 -8.05
N GLY A 114 -1.10 -7.78 -7.02
CA GLY A 114 -0.27 -8.97 -6.85
C GLY A 114 0.87 -9.11 -7.88
N MET A 115 1.18 -8.05 -8.63
CA MET A 115 2.25 -8.02 -9.63
C MET A 115 3.62 -7.78 -8.96
N LEU A 116 4.00 -8.68 -8.06
CA LEU A 116 5.14 -8.49 -7.15
C LEU A 116 6.47 -8.22 -7.87
N ASP A 117 6.70 -8.84 -9.04
CA ASP A 117 7.94 -8.63 -9.80
C ASP A 117 8.06 -7.20 -10.34
N LYS A 118 6.95 -6.62 -10.78
CA LYS A 118 6.92 -5.23 -11.27
C LYS A 118 7.06 -4.24 -10.11
N ALA A 119 6.38 -4.49 -8.99
CA ALA A 119 6.52 -3.69 -7.78
C ALA A 119 7.97 -3.70 -7.27
N TYR A 120 8.60 -4.88 -7.25
CA TYR A 120 10.00 -5.06 -6.86
C TYR A 120 10.95 -4.18 -7.67
N LEU A 121 10.79 -4.16 -9.01
CA LEU A 121 11.63 -3.33 -9.89
C LEU A 121 11.49 -1.83 -9.58
N ASP A 122 10.26 -1.36 -9.39
CA ASP A 122 10.02 0.04 -9.07
C ASP A 122 10.60 0.41 -7.69
N TYR A 123 10.45 -0.46 -6.66
CA TYR A 123 11.07 -0.24 -5.36
C TYR A 123 12.60 -0.28 -5.41
N CYS A 124 13.20 -1.15 -6.23
CA CYS A 124 14.65 -1.13 -6.45
C CYS A 124 15.11 0.19 -7.04
N ASN A 125 14.42 0.69 -8.08
CA ASN A 125 14.74 1.98 -8.68
C ASN A 125 14.62 3.14 -7.66
N VAL A 126 13.62 3.11 -6.78
CA VAL A 126 13.51 4.10 -5.69
C VAL A 126 14.70 4.01 -4.74
N ILE A 127 15.08 2.81 -4.31
CA ILE A 127 16.19 2.60 -3.36
C ILE A 127 17.54 2.95 -3.98
N ASP A 128 17.72 2.74 -5.29
CA ASP A 128 18.93 3.15 -6.00
C ASP A 128 19.07 4.69 -6.01
N LEU A 129 17.95 5.42 -6.08
CA LEU A 129 17.94 6.89 -6.05
C LEU A 129 17.94 7.44 -4.62
N LEU A 130 17.22 6.80 -3.72
CA LEU A 130 17.04 7.16 -2.31
C LEU A 130 17.32 5.94 -1.43
N PRO A 131 18.59 5.62 -1.12
CA PRO A 131 18.96 4.39 -0.42
C PRO A 131 18.31 4.21 0.97
N GLU A 132 17.82 5.27 1.58
CA GLU A 132 17.22 5.26 2.90
C GLU A 132 15.69 5.37 2.88
N ASP A 133 15.07 5.31 1.70
CA ASP A 133 13.60 5.38 1.60
C ASP A 133 12.94 4.21 2.34
N LYS A 134 12.23 4.57 3.43
CA LYS A 134 11.63 3.59 4.35
C LYS A 134 10.50 2.81 3.70
N GLU A 135 9.69 3.48 2.87
CA GLU A 135 8.53 2.87 2.22
C GLU A 135 8.98 1.83 1.19
N ALA A 136 9.88 2.23 0.29
CA ALA A 136 10.42 1.32 -0.72
C ALA A 136 11.10 0.10 -0.10
N ARG A 137 11.91 0.31 0.96
CA ARG A 137 12.55 -0.80 1.68
C ARG A 137 11.56 -1.70 2.38
N LEU A 138 10.54 -1.13 3.02
CA LEU A 138 9.52 -1.91 3.74
C LEU A 138 8.78 -2.85 2.78
N PHE A 139 8.33 -2.34 1.64
CA PHE A 139 7.60 -3.15 0.67
C PHE A 139 8.52 -4.10 -0.10
N ARG A 140 9.79 -3.73 -0.38
CA ARG A 140 10.75 -4.66 -0.96
C ARG A 140 11.08 -5.80 0.00
N ALA A 141 11.25 -5.52 1.29
CA ALA A 141 11.41 -6.54 2.31
C ALA A 141 10.21 -7.49 2.38
N TYR A 142 9.00 -6.96 2.29
CA TYR A 142 7.81 -7.79 2.19
C TYR A 142 7.85 -8.73 0.97
N ILE A 143 8.25 -8.22 -0.21
CA ILE A 143 8.41 -9.06 -1.41
C ILE A 143 9.48 -10.12 -1.20
N TYR A 144 10.60 -9.78 -0.58
CA TYR A 144 11.64 -10.75 -0.22
C TYR A 144 11.11 -11.84 0.72
N MET A 145 10.27 -11.49 1.71
CA MET A 145 9.61 -12.45 2.58
C MET A 145 8.72 -13.43 1.80
N GLN A 146 7.93 -12.95 0.85
CA GLN A 146 7.10 -13.81 -0.01
C GLN A 146 7.95 -14.76 -0.88
N ARG A 147 9.13 -14.32 -1.30
CA ARG A 147 10.08 -15.12 -2.08
C ARG A 147 10.99 -16.00 -1.22
N ARG A 148 10.80 -16.01 0.11
CA ARG A 148 11.66 -16.70 1.10
C ARG A 148 13.14 -16.24 1.06
N GLN A 149 13.38 -15.04 0.59
CA GLN A 149 14.70 -14.38 0.56
C GLN A 149 14.91 -13.64 1.89
N TYR A 150 15.05 -14.42 2.97
CA TYR A 150 15.01 -13.88 4.34
C TYR A 150 16.22 -13.00 4.68
N LYS A 151 17.38 -13.29 4.09
CA LYS A 151 18.60 -12.48 4.30
C LYS A 151 18.41 -11.07 3.73
N GLU A 152 17.89 -10.96 2.53
CA GLU A 152 17.64 -9.71 1.84
C GLU A 152 16.55 -8.89 2.55
N ALA A 153 15.48 -9.55 2.99
CA ALA A 153 14.43 -8.91 3.79
C ALA A 153 15.00 -8.31 5.09
N ARG A 154 15.87 -9.05 5.77
CA ARG A 154 16.53 -8.59 7.01
C ARG A 154 17.38 -7.36 6.80
N ILE A 155 18.11 -7.26 5.67
CA ILE A 155 18.91 -6.09 5.34
C ILE A 155 18.01 -4.86 5.24
N ASP A 156 16.90 -4.93 4.50
CA ASP A 156 16.00 -3.80 4.32
C ASP A 156 15.34 -3.37 5.63
N TYR A 157 14.82 -4.32 6.43
CA TYR A 157 14.26 -3.97 7.75
C TYR A 157 15.32 -3.34 8.68
N ASN A 158 16.55 -3.85 8.70
CA ASN A 158 17.61 -3.30 9.54
C ASN A 158 18.01 -1.89 9.13
N VAL A 159 18.02 -1.55 7.84
CA VAL A 159 18.26 -0.17 7.40
C VAL A 159 17.17 0.77 7.92
N ILE A 160 15.89 0.35 7.88
CA ILE A 160 14.80 1.13 8.43
C ILE A 160 14.98 1.34 9.94
N ILE A 161 15.23 0.26 10.69
CA ILE A 161 15.41 0.32 12.15
C ILE A 161 16.64 1.15 12.56
N GLY A 162 17.71 1.10 11.79
CA GLY A 162 18.91 1.92 12.04
C GLY A 162 18.66 3.43 11.97
N LYS A 163 17.64 3.85 11.20
CA LYS A 163 17.23 5.27 11.08
C LYS A 163 16.00 5.62 11.93
N ASP A 164 15.17 4.65 12.20
CA ASP A 164 13.91 4.81 12.91
C ASP A 164 13.66 3.56 13.75
N PHE A 165 14.29 3.53 14.93
CA PHE A 165 14.18 2.40 15.85
C PHE A 165 12.72 2.08 16.24
N GLY A 166 11.88 3.12 16.32
CA GLY A 166 10.45 2.99 16.62
C GLY A 166 9.58 2.51 15.47
N ASN A 167 10.13 2.26 14.28
CA ASN A 167 9.33 1.89 13.11
C ASN A 167 8.59 0.56 13.31
N LYS A 168 7.31 0.66 13.69
CA LYS A 168 6.48 -0.49 14.05
C LYS A 168 6.38 -1.51 12.92
N PRO A 169 6.09 -1.14 11.65
CA PRO A 169 6.03 -2.10 10.55
C PRO A 169 7.33 -2.89 10.35
N ALA A 170 8.49 -2.24 10.41
CA ALA A 170 9.78 -2.91 10.25
C ALA A 170 10.10 -3.84 11.45
N ARG A 171 9.75 -3.43 12.67
CA ARG A 171 9.88 -4.29 13.88
C ARG A 171 9.00 -5.53 13.79
N ILE A 172 7.76 -5.39 13.31
CA ILE A 172 6.86 -6.51 13.03
C ILE A 172 7.46 -7.41 11.95
N GLY A 173 7.97 -6.82 10.86
CA GLY A 173 8.63 -7.57 9.80
C GLY A 173 9.82 -8.41 10.29
N LEU A 174 10.65 -7.87 11.19
CA LEU A 174 11.75 -8.62 11.82
C LEU A 174 11.26 -9.76 12.72
N ALA A 175 10.16 -9.57 13.47
CA ALA A 175 9.59 -10.62 14.29
C ALA A 175 9.03 -11.76 13.43
N MET A 176 8.29 -11.43 12.37
CA MET A 176 7.79 -12.42 11.40
C MET A 176 8.93 -13.16 10.68
N LEU A 177 10.01 -12.46 10.37
CA LEU A 177 11.18 -13.04 9.74
C LEU A 177 11.87 -14.03 10.68
N ASP A 178 12.06 -13.68 11.96
CA ASP A 178 12.61 -14.59 12.96
C ASP A 178 11.71 -15.83 13.14
N GLN A 179 10.38 -15.67 13.10
CA GLN A 179 9.43 -16.80 13.10
C GLN A 179 9.63 -17.70 11.86
N LYS A 180 9.76 -17.12 10.66
CA LYS A 180 9.96 -17.90 9.42
C LYS A 180 11.32 -18.62 9.36
N GLU A 181 12.30 -18.11 10.08
CA GLU A 181 13.61 -18.76 10.27
C GLU A 181 13.63 -19.71 11.48
N GLU A 182 12.48 -19.98 12.11
CA GLU A 182 12.31 -20.85 13.29
C GLU A 182 13.11 -20.35 14.52
N LYS A 183 13.45 -19.06 14.56
CA LYS A 183 14.12 -18.40 15.68
C LYS A 183 13.10 -17.95 16.72
N TYR A 184 12.38 -18.91 17.28
CA TYR A 184 11.19 -18.66 18.10
C TYR A 184 11.46 -17.75 19.30
N VAL A 185 12.59 -17.94 20.02
CA VAL A 185 12.95 -17.10 21.16
C VAL A 185 13.10 -15.64 20.73
N SER A 186 13.84 -15.40 19.65
CA SER A 186 14.05 -14.06 19.12
C SER A 186 12.75 -13.41 18.64
N ALA A 187 11.88 -14.19 17.98
CA ALA A 187 10.57 -13.74 17.53
C ALA A 187 9.68 -13.33 18.72
N THR A 188 9.63 -14.17 19.77
CA THR A 188 8.86 -13.90 21.00
C THR A 188 9.37 -12.64 21.69
N ASP A 189 10.67 -12.47 21.84
CA ASP A 189 11.27 -11.27 22.48
C ASP A 189 10.88 -10.00 21.72
N ARG A 190 10.95 -10.02 20.37
CA ARG A 190 10.53 -8.89 19.54
C ARG A 190 9.05 -8.57 19.69
N ILE A 191 8.20 -9.58 19.72
CA ILE A 191 6.75 -9.39 19.88
C ILE A 191 6.44 -8.87 21.29
N ASN A 192 7.13 -9.35 22.33
CA ASN A 192 6.98 -8.86 23.71
C ASN A 192 7.32 -7.37 23.82
N LEU A 193 8.42 -6.94 23.18
CA LEU A 193 8.78 -5.51 23.13
C LEU A 193 7.74 -4.67 22.36
N LEU A 194 7.15 -5.22 21.29
CA LEU A 194 6.07 -4.54 20.58
C LEU A 194 4.81 -4.43 21.43
N ILE A 195 4.41 -5.49 22.15
CA ILE A 195 3.26 -5.47 23.06
C ILE A 195 3.48 -4.48 24.20
N HIS A 196 4.71 -4.38 24.74
CA HIS A 196 5.05 -3.39 25.74
C HIS A 196 4.88 -1.95 25.22
N ASP A 197 5.34 -1.67 24.00
CA ASP A 197 5.29 -0.34 23.40
C ASP A 197 3.88 0.03 22.88
N TYR A 198 3.08 -0.97 22.51
CA TYR A 198 1.73 -0.82 21.93
C TYR A 198 0.74 -1.76 22.64
N PRO A 199 0.45 -1.53 23.96
CA PRO A 199 -0.31 -2.48 24.78
C PRO A 199 -1.77 -2.66 24.34
N GLU A 200 -2.36 -1.68 23.64
CA GLU A 200 -3.74 -1.76 23.17
C GLU A 200 -3.89 -2.41 21.77
N ASP A 201 -2.77 -2.76 21.13
CA ASP A 201 -2.83 -3.39 19.81
C ASP A 201 -3.11 -4.89 19.92
N ALA A 202 -4.38 -5.27 19.76
CA ALA A 202 -4.83 -6.65 19.79
C ALA A 202 -4.14 -7.53 18.73
N SER A 203 -3.69 -6.95 17.60
CA SER A 203 -3.03 -7.71 16.54
C SER A 203 -1.70 -8.31 16.98
N LEU A 204 -0.99 -7.66 17.89
CA LEU A 204 0.29 -8.15 18.43
C LEU A 204 0.10 -9.37 19.34
N LEU A 205 -0.99 -9.39 20.13
CA LEU A 205 -1.36 -10.56 20.93
C LEU A 205 -1.72 -11.74 20.03
N LYS A 206 -2.51 -11.51 18.97
CA LYS A 206 -2.82 -12.54 17.97
C LYS A 206 -1.55 -13.06 17.29
N MET A 207 -0.58 -12.18 17.03
CA MET A 207 0.73 -12.57 16.46
C MET A 207 1.51 -13.46 17.43
N ARG A 208 1.55 -13.14 18.76
CA ARG A 208 2.23 -13.97 19.75
C ARG A 208 1.51 -15.32 19.92
N ALA A 209 0.18 -15.31 19.97
CA ALA A 209 -0.61 -16.53 20.02
C ALA A 209 -0.31 -17.48 18.86
N ASN A 210 -0.18 -16.97 17.63
CA ASN A 210 0.20 -17.79 16.48
C ASN A 210 1.59 -18.42 16.64
N LEU A 211 2.55 -17.64 17.18
CA LEU A 211 3.90 -18.13 17.46
C LEU A 211 3.90 -19.22 18.55
N GLU A 212 3.08 -19.04 19.59
CA GLU A 212 2.90 -20.02 20.67
C GLU A 212 2.25 -21.31 20.16
N LEU A 213 1.27 -21.22 19.26
CA LEU A 213 0.66 -22.38 18.61
C LEU A 213 1.66 -23.19 17.78
N GLU A 214 2.56 -22.52 17.05
CA GLU A 214 3.63 -23.21 16.30
C GLU A 214 4.58 -23.98 17.25
N GLN A 215 4.70 -23.52 18.49
CA GLN A 215 5.51 -24.17 19.53
C GLN A 215 4.72 -25.17 20.40
N GLY A 216 3.43 -25.39 20.12
CA GLY A 216 2.57 -26.28 20.89
C GLY A 216 2.20 -25.74 22.28
N GLN A 217 2.31 -24.42 22.50
CA GLN A 217 1.99 -23.76 23.77
C GLN A 217 0.52 -23.29 23.79
N ASP A 218 -0.40 -24.27 23.73
CA ASP A 218 -1.82 -24.03 23.56
C ASP A 218 -2.45 -23.16 24.66
N GLU A 219 -2.02 -23.29 25.92
CA GLU A 219 -2.53 -22.50 27.05
C GLU A 219 -2.13 -21.02 26.93
N ALA A 220 -0.88 -20.75 26.55
CA ALA A 220 -0.39 -19.39 26.37
C ALA A 220 -1.11 -18.71 25.20
N ALA A 221 -1.22 -19.42 24.08
CA ALA A 221 -1.93 -18.93 22.91
C ALA A 221 -3.40 -18.61 23.20
N LEU A 222 -4.08 -19.45 23.98
CA LEU A 222 -5.47 -19.19 24.38
C LEU A 222 -5.56 -17.91 25.23
N ALA A 223 -4.67 -17.73 26.20
CA ALA A 223 -4.64 -16.55 27.07
C ALA A 223 -4.43 -15.25 26.26
N ASP A 224 -3.53 -15.30 25.27
CA ASP A 224 -3.30 -14.15 24.37
C ASP A 224 -4.50 -13.84 23.47
N LEU A 225 -5.14 -14.87 22.90
CA LEU A 225 -6.35 -14.68 22.11
C LEU A 225 -7.50 -14.13 22.95
N GLU A 226 -7.68 -14.61 24.19
CA GLU A 226 -8.66 -14.06 25.14
C GLU A 226 -8.38 -12.60 25.47
N ALA A 227 -7.11 -12.23 25.65
CA ALA A 227 -6.72 -10.85 25.85
C ALA A 227 -6.96 -9.98 24.62
N ALA A 228 -6.73 -10.51 23.41
CA ALA A 228 -6.98 -9.82 22.15
C ALA A 228 -8.47 -9.53 21.93
N VAL A 229 -9.35 -10.51 22.14
CA VAL A 229 -10.80 -10.32 21.94
C VAL A 229 -11.44 -9.42 22.98
N ARG A 230 -10.82 -9.26 24.16
CA ARG A 230 -11.25 -8.25 25.15
C ARG A 230 -10.93 -6.82 24.72
N ARG A 231 -9.86 -6.62 23.93
CA ARG A 231 -9.47 -5.28 23.42
C ARG A 231 -10.25 -4.90 22.18
N GLU A 232 -10.44 -5.85 21.31
CA GLU A 232 -11.03 -5.61 20.00
C GLU A 232 -11.97 -6.79 19.62
N PRO A 233 -13.23 -6.51 19.21
CA PRO A 233 -14.12 -7.54 18.71
C PRO A 233 -13.43 -8.32 17.59
N SER A 234 -13.39 -9.64 17.73
CA SER A 234 -12.68 -10.51 16.81
C SER A 234 -13.62 -11.13 15.78
N SER A 235 -13.03 -11.54 14.64
CA SER A 235 -13.75 -12.32 13.64
C SER A 235 -14.20 -13.67 14.20
N GLY A 236 -15.25 -14.25 13.63
CA GLY A 236 -15.71 -15.58 13.98
C GLY A 236 -14.61 -16.65 13.89
N GLU A 237 -13.65 -16.48 12.98
CA GLU A 237 -12.48 -17.35 12.84
C GLU A 237 -11.58 -17.35 14.09
N THR A 238 -11.42 -16.21 14.75
CA THR A 238 -10.67 -16.14 16.00
C THR A 238 -11.33 -16.95 17.11
N TYR A 239 -12.65 -16.82 17.25
CA TYR A 239 -13.40 -17.62 18.23
C TYR A 239 -13.41 -19.11 17.87
N GLU A 240 -13.49 -19.46 16.58
CA GLU A 240 -13.35 -20.84 16.12
C GLU A 240 -11.98 -21.43 16.51
N LEU A 241 -10.90 -20.67 16.30
CA LEU A 241 -9.54 -21.07 16.69
C LEU A 241 -9.44 -21.28 18.21
N MET A 242 -10.02 -20.39 19.03
CA MET A 242 -10.05 -20.53 20.50
C MET A 242 -10.81 -21.82 20.90
N GLY A 243 -11.90 -22.12 20.21
CA GLY A 243 -12.64 -23.37 20.39
C GLY A 243 -11.80 -24.61 20.05
N ASP A 244 -11.04 -24.56 18.96
CA ASP A 244 -10.15 -25.66 18.56
C ASP A 244 -9.02 -25.85 19.58
N ILE A 245 -8.44 -24.79 20.12
CA ILE A 245 -7.44 -24.84 21.19
C ILE A 245 -8.05 -25.46 22.42
N CYS A 246 -9.23 -25.03 22.85
CA CYS A 246 -9.92 -25.62 24.02
C CYS A 246 -10.21 -27.11 23.84
N LEU A 247 -10.55 -27.58 22.64
CA LEU A 247 -10.71 -29.03 22.38
C LEU A 247 -9.39 -29.79 22.53
N ARG A 248 -8.26 -29.26 22.06
CA ARG A 248 -6.93 -29.86 22.26
C ARG A 248 -6.60 -29.94 23.74
N LEU A 249 -6.94 -28.92 24.50
CA LEU A 249 -6.78 -28.83 25.95
C LEU A 249 -7.82 -29.67 26.75
N LYS A 250 -8.72 -30.37 26.05
CA LYS A 250 -9.83 -31.14 26.63
C LYS A 250 -10.85 -30.30 27.45
N LYS A 251 -10.88 -28.99 27.24
CA LYS A 251 -11.80 -28.04 27.88
C LYS A 251 -13.09 -27.91 27.05
N LYS A 252 -13.88 -29.00 27.04
CA LYS A 252 -15.05 -29.16 26.15
C LYS A 252 -16.12 -28.06 26.33
N ALA A 253 -16.39 -27.67 27.58
CA ALA A 253 -17.39 -26.64 27.88
C ALA A 253 -17.00 -25.26 27.31
N GLU A 254 -15.72 -24.89 27.49
CA GLU A 254 -15.15 -23.64 26.95
C GLU A 254 -15.11 -23.67 25.42
N ALA A 255 -14.69 -24.81 24.84
CA ALA A 255 -14.69 -25.01 23.39
C ALA A 255 -16.07 -24.76 22.79
N ARG A 256 -17.13 -25.33 23.42
CA ARG A 256 -18.49 -25.10 22.97
C ARG A 256 -18.89 -23.64 23.05
N LYS A 257 -18.54 -22.94 24.12
CA LYS A 257 -18.80 -21.50 24.27
C LYS A 257 -18.18 -20.72 23.13
N TYR A 258 -16.89 -20.93 22.83
CA TYR A 258 -16.21 -20.23 21.75
C TYR A 258 -16.77 -20.55 20.37
N TYR A 259 -17.21 -21.78 20.09
CA TYR A 259 -17.89 -22.07 18.83
C TYR A 259 -19.26 -21.39 18.72
N GLU A 260 -20.01 -21.21 19.80
CA GLU A 260 -21.25 -20.44 19.77
C GLU A 260 -20.96 -18.94 19.54
N GLU A 261 -19.89 -18.37 20.14
CA GLU A 261 -19.41 -17.00 19.84
C GLU A 261 -18.98 -16.87 18.36
N ALA A 262 -18.30 -17.86 17.81
CA ALA A 262 -17.94 -17.90 16.39
C ALA A 262 -19.19 -17.83 15.48
N ILE A 263 -20.24 -18.58 15.83
CA ILE A 263 -21.51 -18.57 15.08
C ILE A 263 -22.19 -17.19 15.17
N GLN A 264 -22.22 -16.58 16.37
CA GLN A 264 -22.76 -15.24 16.54
C GLN A 264 -21.98 -14.19 15.74
N SER A 265 -20.68 -14.44 15.53
CA SER A 265 -19.78 -13.59 14.74
C SER A 265 -19.73 -13.96 13.25
N GLY A 266 -20.69 -14.77 12.76
CA GLY A 266 -20.92 -15.02 11.33
C GLY A 266 -20.40 -16.35 10.77
N VAL A 267 -19.76 -17.20 11.58
CA VAL A 267 -19.38 -18.54 11.14
C VAL A 267 -20.61 -19.43 11.00
N SER A 268 -20.69 -20.20 9.93
CA SER A 268 -21.83 -21.09 9.70
C SER A 268 -21.91 -22.20 10.78
N ARG A 269 -23.08 -22.34 11.42
CA ARG A 269 -23.30 -23.45 12.35
C ARG A 269 -23.08 -24.81 11.70
N ALA A 270 -23.36 -24.94 10.41
CA ALA A 270 -23.15 -26.17 9.66
C ALA A 270 -21.68 -26.57 9.60
N SER A 271 -20.76 -25.59 9.39
CA SER A 271 -19.31 -25.84 9.36
C SER A 271 -18.77 -26.28 10.71
N LEU A 272 -19.37 -25.87 11.81
CA LEU A 272 -18.96 -26.20 13.17
C LEU A 272 -19.69 -27.44 13.77
N SER A 273 -20.59 -28.07 13.02
CA SER A 273 -21.43 -29.18 13.52
C SER A 273 -20.63 -30.31 14.14
N ASP A 274 -19.55 -30.75 13.49
CA ASP A 274 -18.73 -31.88 13.98
C ASP A 274 -17.84 -31.44 15.15
N LYS A 275 -17.38 -30.21 15.19
CA LYS A 275 -16.65 -29.65 16.32
C LYS A 275 -17.56 -29.55 17.56
N LEU A 276 -18.79 -29.07 17.39
CA LEU A 276 -19.80 -28.99 18.45
C LEU A 276 -20.20 -30.38 18.99
N LYS A 277 -20.25 -31.42 18.15
CA LYS A 277 -20.48 -32.80 18.61
C LYS A 277 -19.36 -33.29 19.54
N LYS A 278 -18.10 -32.93 19.27
CA LYS A 278 -16.94 -33.29 20.12
C LYS A 278 -16.96 -32.63 21.50
N CYS A 279 -17.73 -31.56 21.64
CA CYS A 279 -17.93 -30.83 22.91
C CYS A 279 -19.01 -31.46 23.83
N ARG A 280 -19.63 -32.56 23.43
CA ARG A 280 -20.63 -33.29 24.22
C ARG A 280 -19.98 -34.21 25.27
#